data_4f2a5fac1f3b206929c6d5081fbad18d
#
_entry.id   4f2a5fac1f3b206929c6d5081fbad18d
#
_cell.length_a   1.000
_cell.length_b   1.000
_cell.length_c   1.000
_cell.angle_alpha   90.00
_cell.angle_beta   90.00
_cell.angle_gamma   90.00
#
_symmetry.space_group_name_H-M   'P 1'
#
loop_
_entity.id
_entity.type
_entity.pdbx_description
1 polymer ?
#
loop_
_entity_poly.entity_id
_entity_poly.type
_entity_poly.pdbx_seq_one_letter_code
_entity_poly.pdbx_strand_id
1 'polypeptide(L)'
;MTIEMTKKSRELQEAGHDIISLSLGEPDFDTPDFIKSSGKRGIDENYSHYMPVPGYLDLRQAISEKFKRDNNLSYQLNEIIVSTGAKQSIANIVLAIVNQGDDVIIPAPYWVSYADLVKFIGGNIISPQAGLNQGFKITSAQLEDSITKKTKLMIFSSPNNPSGAMYSKEELRSLVNVLKKHPKVWVISDEIYEYISYGEEHVSMASFEGMKNRVATVNGLSKGFAMTGWRIGFMGAPETLAKACEKIQSQFTSGASSIAQRAAISAVLAGPEKVAYMLDDFTIRKKILGDILKKAKYLNFIEPEGAFYLFVDASSYLNETYKTALDLCMAILDGGVASVPGEAFGLDGYIRFSYAASEENLKKAGERIIATLLSIKSN
;
A
#
# COMPACT_ATOMS: atom_id res chain seq x y z
N MET A 1 -5.81 2.43 15.36
CA MET A 1 -5.04 3.70 15.20
C MET A 1 -5.33 4.42 13.89
N THR A 2 -4.94 3.95 12.70
CA THR A 2 -5.21 4.65 11.42
C THR A 2 -6.70 4.93 11.18
N ILE A 3 -7.55 3.92 11.38
CA ILE A 3 -9.01 4.04 11.22
C ILE A 3 -9.60 5.01 12.27
N GLU A 4 -9.11 5.00 13.47
CA GLU A 4 -9.56 5.89 14.55
C GLU A 4 -9.22 7.34 14.28
N MET A 5 -7.99 7.63 13.80
CA MET A 5 -7.59 8.98 13.41
C MET A 5 -8.47 9.52 12.27
N THR A 6 -8.72 8.66 11.26
CA THR A 6 -9.62 9.03 10.15
C THR A 6 -11.05 9.27 10.63
N LYS A 7 -11.57 8.43 11.55
CA LYS A 7 -12.90 8.60 12.13
C LYS A 7 -12.99 9.91 12.92
N LYS A 8 -12.02 10.16 13.81
CA LYS A 8 -11.96 11.40 14.60
C LYS A 8 -11.87 12.65 13.73
N SER A 9 -11.04 12.61 12.68
CA SER A 9 -10.96 13.71 11.70
C SER A 9 -12.30 13.99 11.05
N ARG A 10 -13.03 12.96 10.64
CA ARG A 10 -14.36 13.08 10.04
C ARG A 10 -15.38 13.65 11.02
N GLU A 11 -15.41 13.13 12.25
CA GLU A 11 -16.31 13.63 13.31
C GLU A 11 -16.07 15.12 13.60
N LEU A 12 -14.82 15.58 13.62
CA LEU A 12 -14.50 16.99 13.78
C LEU A 12 -14.95 17.83 12.57
N GLN A 13 -14.76 17.35 11.34
CA GLN A 13 -15.25 18.02 10.13
C GLN A 13 -16.77 18.12 10.13
N GLU A 14 -17.49 17.05 10.48
CA GLU A 14 -18.95 17.03 10.61
C GLU A 14 -19.46 17.98 11.71
N ALA A 15 -18.65 18.19 12.76
CA ALA A 15 -18.92 19.19 13.81
C ALA A 15 -18.58 20.64 13.39
N GLY A 16 -18.11 20.85 12.15
CA GLY A 16 -17.83 22.18 11.58
C GLY A 16 -16.43 22.71 11.83
N HIS A 17 -15.49 21.86 12.33
CA HIS A 17 -14.09 22.25 12.47
C HIS A 17 -13.36 22.22 11.11
N ASP A 18 -12.49 23.21 10.88
CA ASP A 18 -11.65 23.31 9.67
C ASP A 18 -10.45 22.34 9.77
N ILE A 19 -10.71 21.05 9.52
CA ILE A 19 -9.70 19.99 9.55
C ILE A 19 -9.29 19.61 8.12
N ILE A 20 -7.99 19.70 7.83
CA ILE A 20 -7.38 19.17 6.60
C ILE A 20 -6.89 17.75 6.87
N SER A 21 -7.44 16.76 6.15
CA SER A 21 -7.09 15.36 6.36
C SER A 21 -5.90 14.95 5.47
N LEU A 22 -4.72 14.78 6.08
CA LEU A 22 -3.57 14.12 5.48
C LEU A 22 -3.39 12.68 6.00
N SER A 23 -4.42 12.12 6.64
CA SER A 23 -4.42 10.75 7.17
C SER A 23 -4.91 9.71 6.17
N LEU A 24 -5.62 10.13 5.11
CA LEU A 24 -6.22 9.22 4.13
C LEU A 24 -5.17 8.59 3.21
N GLY A 25 -5.39 7.34 2.90
CA GLY A 25 -4.54 6.58 1.97
C GLY A 25 -5.25 6.36 0.63
N GLU A 26 -5.87 7.41 0.05
CA GLU A 26 -6.54 7.32 -1.25
C GLU A 26 -6.24 8.54 -2.12
N PRO A 27 -6.17 8.38 -3.45
CA PRO A 27 -6.09 9.50 -4.37
C PRO A 27 -7.33 10.39 -4.22
N ASP A 28 -7.14 11.70 -4.32
CA ASP A 28 -8.22 12.71 -4.31
C ASP A 28 -8.80 12.98 -5.72
N PHE A 29 -8.34 12.24 -6.71
CA PHE A 29 -8.86 12.30 -8.07
C PHE A 29 -10.13 11.50 -8.23
N ASP A 30 -10.97 11.94 -9.16
CA ASP A 30 -12.06 11.12 -9.67
C ASP A 30 -11.54 9.98 -10.53
N THR A 31 -12.26 8.85 -10.51
CA THR A 31 -12.04 7.78 -11.49
C THR A 31 -12.19 8.32 -12.91
N PRO A 32 -11.22 8.06 -13.83
CA PRO A 32 -11.29 8.55 -15.21
C PRO A 32 -12.58 8.20 -15.95
N ASP A 33 -13.08 9.11 -16.79
CA ASP A 33 -14.37 8.98 -17.46
C ASP A 33 -14.50 7.75 -18.36
N PHE A 34 -13.42 7.32 -19.00
CA PHE A 34 -13.44 6.12 -19.83
C PHE A 34 -13.71 4.85 -19.01
N ILE A 35 -13.26 4.81 -17.75
CA ILE A 35 -13.52 3.72 -16.81
C ILE A 35 -14.97 3.79 -16.31
N LYS A 36 -15.44 4.99 -15.92
CA LYS A 36 -16.83 5.23 -15.50
C LYS A 36 -17.81 4.83 -16.60
N SER A 37 -17.49 5.18 -17.85
CA SER A 37 -18.29 4.82 -19.02
C SER A 37 -18.40 3.31 -19.24
N SER A 38 -17.32 2.57 -18.99
CA SER A 38 -17.34 1.11 -19.05
C SER A 38 -18.17 0.48 -17.92
N GLY A 39 -18.11 1.07 -16.71
CA GLY A 39 -18.99 0.65 -15.61
C GLY A 39 -20.48 0.89 -15.93
N LYS A 40 -20.84 2.04 -16.50
CA LYS A 40 -22.20 2.34 -16.96
C LYS A 40 -22.69 1.33 -17.99
N ARG A 41 -21.86 1.01 -19.02
CA ARG A 41 -22.19 -0.05 -19.98
C ARG A 41 -22.43 -1.40 -19.30
N GLY A 42 -21.61 -1.74 -18.28
CA GLY A 42 -21.82 -2.97 -17.51
C GLY A 42 -23.20 -3.03 -16.83
N ILE A 43 -23.74 -1.88 -16.38
CA ILE A 43 -25.10 -1.77 -15.86
C ILE A 43 -26.12 -1.97 -17.00
N ASP A 44 -25.97 -1.26 -18.09
CA ASP A 44 -26.90 -1.26 -19.24
C ASP A 44 -26.96 -2.66 -19.92
N GLU A 45 -25.83 -3.38 -19.94
CA GLU A 45 -25.69 -4.75 -20.47
C GLU A 45 -26.10 -5.84 -19.46
N ASN A 46 -26.67 -5.46 -18.32
CA ASN A 46 -27.19 -6.38 -17.30
C ASN A 46 -26.14 -7.35 -16.71
N TYR A 47 -24.91 -6.89 -16.44
CA TYR A 47 -23.93 -7.64 -15.65
C TYR A 47 -24.33 -7.67 -14.18
N SER A 48 -25.50 -8.26 -13.87
CA SER A 48 -26.12 -8.28 -12.53
C SER A 48 -26.21 -9.70 -11.93
N HIS A 49 -25.69 -10.69 -12.63
CA HIS A 49 -25.71 -12.10 -12.20
C HIS A 49 -24.38 -12.50 -11.54
N TYR A 50 -24.39 -13.64 -10.85
CA TYR A 50 -23.16 -14.22 -10.32
C TYR A 50 -22.13 -14.47 -11.41
N MET A 51 -20.88 -14.15 -11.10
CA MET A 51 -19.74 -14.32 -11.99
C MET A 51 -18.80 -15.43 -11.47
N PRO A 52 -17.88 -15.93 -12.29
CA PRO A 52 -16.84 -16.86 -11.82
C PRO A 52 -16.06 -16.28 -10.64
N VAL A 53 -15.81 -17.08 -9.62
CA VAL A 53 -15.10 -16.68 -8.40
C VAL A 53 -13.74 -16.02 -8.70
N PRO A 54 -12.89 -16.56 -9.60
CA PRO A 54 -11.61 -15.93 -9.93
C PRO A 54 -11.72 -14.69 -10.82
N GLY A 55 -12.94 -14.27 -11.20
CA GLY A 55 -13.20 -13.15 -12.09
C GLY A 55 -13.49 -13.57 -13.53
N TYR A 56 -14.06 -12.65 -14.30
CA TYR A 56 -14.37 -12.87 -15.71
C TYR A 56 -13.12 -13.22 -16.51
N LEU A 57 -13.30 -14.09 -17.52
CA LEU A 57 -12.21 -14.58 -18.36
C LEU A 57 -11.47 -13.46 -19.08
N ASP A 58 -12.21 -12.53 -19.70
CA ASP A 58 -11.67 -11.38 -20.41
C ASP A 58 -10.90 -10.41 -19.49
N LEU A 59 -11.35 -10.22 -18.24
CA LEU A 59 -10.60 -9.44 -17.27
C LEU A 59 -9.29 -10.14 -16.88
N ARG A 60 -9.31 -11.45 -16.65
CA ARG A 60 -8.08 -12.21 -16.35
C ARG A 60 -7.11 -12.22 -17.54
N GLN A 61 -7.61 -12.24 -18.78
CA GLN A 61 -6.78 -12.05 -19.99
C GLN A 61 -6.10 -10.68 -19.98
N ALA A 62 -6.87 -9.61 -19.78
CA ALA A 62 -6.33 -8.26 -19.69
C ALA A 62 -5.28 -8.12 -18.56
N ILE A 63 -5.52 -8.75 -17.41
CA ILE A 63 -4.55 -8.76 -16.29
C ILE A 63 -3.28 -9.54 -16.65
N SER A 64 -3.39 -10.67 -17.37
CA SER A 64 -2.23 -11.43 -17.85
C SER A 64 -1.37 -10.59 -18.81
N GLU A 65 -2.02 -9.86 -19.72
CA GLU A 65 -1.34 -8.93 -20.64
C GLU A 65 -0.68 -7.78 -19.88
N LYS A 66 -1.36 -7.21 -18.87
CA LYS A 66 -0.80 -6.19 -17.97
C LYS A 66 0.46 -6.67 -17.27
N PHE A 67 0.42 -7.83 -16.64
CA PHE A 67 1.59 -8.39 -15.97
C PHE A 67 2.77 -8.60 -16.91
N LYS A 68 2.49 -8.99 -18.16
CA LYS A 68 3.53 -9.13 -19.18
C LYS A 68 4.09 -7.77 -19.61
N ARG A 69 3.22 -6.79 -19.87
CA ARG A 69 3.57 -5.45 -20.35
C ARG A 69 4.37 -4.66 -19.29
N ASP A 70 3.88 -4.64 -18.04
CA ASP A 70 4.35 -3.73 -17.00
C ASP A 70 5.39 -4.36 -16.05
N ASN A 71 5.27 -5.67 -15.82
CA ASN A 71 6.05 -6.34 -14.77
C ASN A 71 7.02 -7.41 -15.34
N ASN A 72 7.00 -7.63 -16.67
CA ASN A 72 7.75 -8.73 -17.32
C ASN A 72 7.42 -10.11 -16.70
N LEU A 73 6.15 -10.32 -16.32
CA LEU A 73 5.65 -11.55 -15.72
C LEU A 73 4.62 -12.22 -16.63
N SER A 74 4.78 -13.51 -16.85
CA SER A 74 3.83 -14.32 -17.62
C SER A 74 3.04 -15.21 -16.68
N TYR A 75 1.78 -14.87 -16.43
CA TYR A 75 0.82 -15.67 -15.67
C TYR A 75 -0.22 -16.29 -16.60
N GLN A 76 -0.51 -17.57 -16.39
CA GLN A 76 -1.64 -18.25 -17.03
C GLN A 76 -2.95 -17.80 -16.36
N LEU A 77 -4.09 -17.99 -17.04
CA LEU A 77 -5.38 -17.51 -16.53
C LEU A 77 -5.80 -18.19 -15.22
N ASN A 78 -5.35 -19.41 -14.96
CA ASN A 78 -5.57 -20.15 -13.71
C ASN A 78 -4.58 -19.75 -12.59
N GLU A 79 -3.62 -18.87 -12.87
CA GLU A 79 -2.70 -18.26 -11.92
C GLU A 79 -3.18 -16.87 -11.48
N ILE A 80 -4.31 -16.36 -11.99
CA ILE A 80 -4.83 -15.01 -11.73
C ILE A 80 -6.17 -15.09 -11.01
N ILE A 81 -6.28 -14.34 -9.90
CA ILE A 81 -7.52 -14.19 -9.13
C ILE A 81 -7.85 -12.70 -8.99
N VAL A 82 -9.07 -12.33 -9.36
CA VAL A 82 -9.64 -11.00 -9.11
C VAL A 82 -10.40 -11.01 -7.79
N SER A 83 -10.13 -10.03 -6.94
CA SER A 83 -10.66 -9.96 -5.57
C SER A 83 -11.30 -8.60 -5.28
N THR A 84 -12.05 -8.51 -4.19
CA THR A 84 -12.65 -7.25 -3.70
C THR A 84 -11.59 -6.33 -3.09
N GLY A 85 -10.74 -5.76 -3.97
CA GLY A 85 -9.55 -5.00 -3.65
C GLY A 85 -8.34 -5.86 -3.29
N ALA A 86 -7.13 -5.31 -3.42
CA ALA A 86 -5.86 -5.97 -3.11
C ALA A 86 -5.82 -6.52 -1.67
N LYS A 87 -6.50 -5.84 -0.72
CA LYS A 87 -6.61 -6.30 0.67
C LYS A 87 -7.20 -7.71 0.77
N GLN A 88 -8.23 -8.05 -0.03
CA GLN A 88 -8.79 -9.40 -0.04
C GLN A 88 -7.81 -10.40 -0.65
N SER A 89 -7.10 -10.05 -1.71
CA SER A 89 -6.04 -10.92 -2.26
C SER A 89 -5.01 -11.27 -1.20
N ILE A 90 -4.52 -10.27 -0.45
CA ILE A 90 -3.57 -10.48 0.66
C ILE A 90 -4.17 -11.36 1.75
N ALA A 91 -5.42 -11.09 2.17
CA ALA A 91 -6.09 -11.88 3.19
C ALA A 91 -6.24 -13.35 2.76
N ASN A 92 -6.64 -13.60 1.50
CA ASN A 92 -6.75 -14.94 0.95
C ASN A 92 -5.41 -15.70 0.98
N ILE A 93 -4.30 -15.01 0.61
CA ILE A 93 -2.96 -15.60 0.61
C ILE A 93 -2.51 -15.92 2.04
N VAL A 94 -2.71 -15.00 2.99
CA VAL A 94 -2.37 -15.21 4.40
C VAL A 94 -3.13 -16.42 4.96
N LEU A 95 -4.45 -16.49 4.71
CA LEU A 95 -5.31 -17.63 5.12
C LEU A 95 -4.93 -18.95 4.44
N ALA A 96 -4.37 -18.90 3.22
CA ALA A 96 -3.96 -20.11 2.49
C ALA A 96 -2.63 -20.69 2.97
N ILE A 97 -1.73 -19.83 3.49
CA ILE A 97 -0.32 -20.21 3.78
C ILE A 97 -0.05 -20.37 5.27
N VAL A 98 -0.61 -19.45 6.10
CA VAL A 98 -0.23 -19.30 7.50
C VAL A 98 -1.19 -20.04 8.42
N ASN A 99 -0.64 -20.80 9.37
CA ASN A 99 -1.37 -21.42 10.45
C ASN A 99 -1.00 -20.76 11.79
N GLN A 100 -1.78 -21.08 12.83
CA GLN A 100 -1.47 -20.65 14.18
C GLN A 100 -0.05 -21.05 14.58
N GLY A 101 0.74 -20.09 15.05
CA GLY A 101 2.11 -20.29 15.51
C GLY A 101 3.18 -20.31 14.40
N ASP A 102 2.81 -20.17 13.12
CA ASP A 102 3.76 -19.92 12.03
C ASP A 102 4.32 -18.49 12.11
N ASP A 103 5.57 -18.30 11.70
CA ASP A 103 6.21 -17.01 11.69
C ASP A 103 6.04 -16.33 10.32
N VAL A 104 5.68 -15.04 10.35
CA VAL A 104 5.54 -14.18 9.17
C VAL A 104 6.47 -12.98 9.31
N ILE A 105 7.34 -12.78 8.33
CA ILE A 105 8.25 -11.63 8.28
C ILE A 105 7.51 -10.46 7.64
N ILE A 106 7.44 -9.34 8.36
CA ILE A 106 6.85 -8.09 7.90
C ILE A 106 7.84 -6.96 8.19
N PRO A 107 8.69 -6.57 7.22
CA PRO A 107 9.64 -5.47 7.41
C PRO A 107 8.94 -4.17 7.78
N ALA A 108 9.35 -3.53 8.89
CA ALA A 108 8.83 -2.23 9.26
C ALA A 108 9.67 -1.10 8.62
N PRO A 109 9.01 0.01 8.19
CA PRO A 109 7.58 0.27 8.33
C PRO A 109 6.73 -0.47 7.30
N TYR A 110 5.51 -0.87 7.70
CA TYR A 110 4.60 -1.67 6.88
C TYR A 110 3.16 -1.15 6.93
N TRP A 111 2.35 -1.50 5.95
CA TRP A 111 0.92 -1.21 6.02
C TRP A 111 0.23 -2.03 7.12
N VAL A 112 -0.44 -1.32 8.03
CA VAL A 112 -1.05 -1.88 9.25
C VAL A 112 -1.84 -3.17 9.04
N SER A 113 -2.54 -3.30 7.91
CA SER A 113 -3.39 -4.48 7.64
C SER A 113 -2.61 -5.79 7.51
N TYR A 114 -1.30 -5.75 7.19
CA TYR A 114 -0.51 -6.98 7.14
C TYR A 114 -0.41 -7.62 8.52
N ALA A 115 -0.04 -6.82 9.52
CA ALA A 115 0.09 -7.29 10.90
C ALA A 115 -1.24 -7.78 11.46
N ASP A 116 -2.33 -7.03 11.22
CA ASP A 116 -3.65 -7.39 11.74
C ASP A 116 -4.16 -8.70 11.12
N LEU A 117 -3.95 -8.93 9.82
CA LEU A 117 -4.32 -10.19 9.16
C LEU A 117 -3.55 -11.38 9.73
N VAL A 118 -2.24 -11.23 9.98
CA VAL A 118 -1.42 -12.30 10.56
C VAL A 118 -1.85 -12.59 12.00
N LYS A 119 -2.10 -11.57 12.81
CA LYS A 119 -2.62 -11.75 14.18
C LYS A 119 -3.98 -12.41 14.21
N PHE A 120 -4.86 -12.07 13.27
CA PHE A 120 -6.21 -12.62 13.18
C PHE A 120 -6.23 -14.15 13.06
N ILE A 121 -5.25 -14.73 12.37
CA ILE A 121 -5.12 -16.18 12.22
C ILE A 121 -4.18 -16.84 13.23
N GLY A 122 -3.67 -16.08 14.21
CA GLY A 122 -2.76 -16.59 15.25
C GLY A 122 -1.32 -16.82 14.78
N GLY A 123 -0.90 -16.19 13.68
CA GLY A 123 0.49 -16.18 13.24
C GLY A 123 1.35 -15.24 14.10
N ASN A 124 2.64 -15.53 14.19
CA ASN A 124 3.63 -14.68 14.86
C ASN A 124 4.24 -13.69 13.86
N ILE A 125 4.45 -12.45 14.27
CA ILE A 125 5.08 -11.44 13.43
C ILE A 125 6.54 -11.30 13.83
N ILE A 126 7.43 -11.44 12.85
CA ILE A 126 8.83 -11.06 12.94
C ILE A 126 9.01 -9.80 12.10
N SER A 127 9.34 -8.68 12.76
CA SER A 127 9.38 -7.37 12.11
C SER A 127 10.77 -6.74 12.20
N PRO A 128 11.68 -7.04 11.25
CA PRO A 128 12.95 -6.32 11.17
C PRO A 128 12.69 -4.84 10.87
N GLN A 129 13.36 -3.98 11.66
CA GLN A 129 13.17 -2.54 11.61
C GLN A 129 14.12 -1.91 10.59
N ALA A 130 13.61 -1.02 9.73
CA ALA A 130 14.38 -0.20 8.82
C ALA A 130 13.98 1.27 8.96
N GLY A 131 14.82 2.05 9.62
CA GLY A 131 14.59 3.47 9.84
C GLY A 131 15.06 4.37 8.69
N LEU A 132 15.04 5.67 8.93
CA LEU A 132 15.45 6.70 7.99
C LEU A 132 16.87 6.48 7.42
N ASN A 133 17.82 6.09 8.29
CA ASN A 133 19.22 5.85 7.91
C ASN A 133 19.42 4.66 6.96
N GLN A 134 18.41 3.79 6.80
CA GLN A 134 18.40 2.66 5.88
C GLN A 134 17.45 2.88 4.69
N GLY A 135 16.93 4.10 4.51
CA GLY A 135 15.94 4.38 3.47
C GLY A 135 14.64 3.61 3.64
N PHE A 136 14.29 3.18 4.87
CA PHE A 136 13.12 2.36 5.19
C PHE A 136 13.10 0.99 4.48
N LYS A 137 14.27 0.46 4.12
CA LYS A 137 14.45 -0.81 3.40
C LYS A 137 15.33 -1.74 4.24
N ILE A 138 14.90 -2.98 4.46
CA ILE A 138 15.72 -3.98 5.15
C ILE A 138 16.85 -4.48 4.26
N THR A 139 17.95 -4.84 4.88
CA THR A 139 19.08 -5.49 4.22
C THR A 139 18.88 -7.00 4.10
N SER A 140 19.68 -7.64 3.24
CA SER A 140 19.72 -9.10 3.14
C SER A 140 20.15 -9.77 4.44
N ALA A 141 21.05 -9.16 5.22
CA ALA A 141 21.44 -9.67 6.54
C ALA A 141 20.26 -9.67 7.52
N GLN A 142 19.52 -8.55 7.62
CA GLN A 142 18.33 -8.49 8.46
C GLN A 142 17.26 -9.51 8.05
N LEU A 143 17.11 -9.78 6.75
CA LEU A 143 16.20 -10.82 6.29
C LEU A 143 16.69 -12.20 6.70
N GLU A 144 17.97 -12.53 6.51
CA GLU A 144 18.56 -13.83 6.89
C GLU A 144 18.37 -14.08 8.40
N ASP A 145 18.66 -13.07 9.24
CA ASP A 145 18.51 -13.14 10.70
C ASP A 145 17.07 -13.30 11.16
N SER A 146 16.11 -12.83 10.34
CA SER A 146 14.67 -12.91 10.64
C SER A 146 14.05 -14.26 10.28
N ILE A 147 14.70 -15.07 9.46
CA ILE A 147 14.15 -16.37 9.02
C ILE A 147 14.37 -17.43 10.10
N THR A 148 13.29 -18.08 10.50
CA THR A 148 13.29 -19.20 11.46
C THR A 148 12.84 -20.49 10.77
N LYS A 149 12.89 -21.60 11.50
CA LYS A 149 12.32 -22.89 11.03
C LYS A 149 10.80 -22.85 10.86
N LYS A 150 10.12 -21.88 11.49
CA LYS A 150 8.66 -21.68 11.44
C LYS A 150 8.24 -20.63 10.39
N THR A 151 9.18 -19.94 9.78
CA THR A 151 8.87 -18.89 8.79
C THR A 151 8.19 -19.50 7.57
N LYS A 152 6.98 -19.00 7.26
CA LYS A 152 6.16 -19.43 6.12
C LYS A 152 6.02 -18.36 5.08
N LEU A 153 6.00 -17.09 5.49
CA LEU A 153 5.62 -15.99 4.64
C LEU A 153 6.45 -14.74 4.94
N MET A 154 6.82 -14.00 3.91
CA MET A 154 7.27 -12.62 3.98
C MET A 154 6.24 -11.73 3.28
N ILE A 155 5.87 -10.61 3.87
CA ILE A 155 4.94 -9.63 3.28
C ILE A 155 5.66 -8.29 3.21
N PHE A 156 5.79 -7.71 2.02
CA PHE A 156 6.34 -6.37 1.84
C PHE A 156 5.64 -5.64 0.70
N SER A 157 5.79 -4.32 0.64
CA SER A 157 5.31 -3.49 -0.48
C SER A 157 6.43 -2.64 -1.06
N SER A 158 6.41 -2.49 -2.38
CA SER A 158 7.30 -1.61 -3.14
C SER A 158 6.55 -1.10 -4.37
N PRO A 159 6.24 0.21 -4.44
CA PRO A 159 6.47 1.28 -3.44
C PRO A 159 5.74 1.05 -2.12
N ASN A 160 6.35 1.52 -1.03
CA ASN A 160 5.90 1.23 0.32
C ASN A 160 4.86 2.25 0.85
N ASN A 161 3.89 1.78 1.58
CA ASN A 161 3.08 2.55 2.50
C ASN A 161 3.49 2.16 3.93
N PRO A 162 4.08 3.07 4.74
CA PRO A 162 3.91 4.52 4.72
C PRO A 162 5.06 5.33 4.11
N SER A 163 6.22 4.74 3.81
CA SER A 163 7.46 5.49 3.59
C SER A 163 7.64 6.06 2.17
N GLY A 164 6.94 5.50 1.18
CA GLY A 164 7.18 5.79 -0.22
C GLY A 164 8.49 5.20 -0.77
N ALA A 165 9.23 4.43 0.02
CA ALA A 165 10.47 3.79 -0.40
C ALA A 165 10.21 2.71 -1.45
N MET A 166 11.14 2.58 -2.40
CA MET A 166 11.14 1.53 -3.41
C MET A 166 12.44 0.73 -3.32
N TYR A 167 12.32 -0.58 -3.41
CA TYR A 167 13.49 -1.43 -3.55
C TYR A 167 14.03 -1.37 -4.98
N SER A 168 15.31 -1.04 -5.15
CA SER A 168 15.99 -1.16 -6.44
C SER A 168 16.12 -2.62 -6.87
N LYS A 169 16.45 -2.84 -8.14
CA LYS A 169 16.70 -4.18 -8.68
C LYS A 169 17.82 -4.92 -7.93
N GLU A 170 18.87 -4.20 -7.53
CA GLU A 170 20.01 -4.74 -6.80
C GLU A 170 19.64 -5.09 -5.36
N GLU A 171 18.87 -4.25 -4.69
CA GLU A 171 18.36 -4.52 -3.34
C GLU A 171 17.44 -5.74 -3.34
N LEU A 172 16.48 -5.81 -4.29
CA LEU A 172 15.63 -7.00 -4.46
C LEU A 172 16.44 -8.26 -4.75
N ARG A 173 17.47 -8.17 -5.61
CA ARG A 173 18.36 -9.30 -5.89
C ARG A 173 19.05 -9.82 -4.64
N SER A 174 19.47 -8.92 -3.76
CA SER A 174 20.11 -9.28 -2.49
C SER A 174 19.15 -10.03 -1.57
N LEU A 175 17.88 -9.58 -1.46
CA LEU A 175 16.83 -10.29 -0.72
C LEU A 175 16.48 -11.64 -1.37
N VAL A 176 16.38 -11.69 -2.69
CA VAL A 176 16.12 -12.92 -3.46
C VAL A 176 17.21 -13.97 -3.22
N ASN A 177 18.48 -13.56 -3.15
CA ASN A 177 19.59 -14.50 -2.86
C ASN A 177 19.45 -15.13 -1.46
N VAL A 178 18.96 -14.41 -0.48
CA VAL A 178 18.61 -14.98 0.83
C VAL A 178 17.43 -15.94 0.69
N LEU A 179 16.33 -15.49 0.10
CA LEU A 179 15.12 -16.30 -0.06
C LEU A 179 15.41 -17.61 -0.83
N LYS A 180 16.32 -17.63 -1.79
CA LYS A 180 16.70 -18.87 -2.52
C LYS A 180 17.28 -19.95 -1.61
N LYS A 181 17.90 -19.59 -0.50
CA LYS A 181 18.38 -20.55 0.51
C LYS A 181 17.25 -21.12 1.37
N HIS A 182 16.09 -20.43 1.39
CA HIS A 182 14.90 -20.78 2.20
C HIS A 182 13.69 -21.07 1.31
N PRO A 183 13.66 -22.17 0.55
CA PRO A 183 12.68 -22.43 -0.50
C PRO A 183 11.25 -22.64 0.01
N LYS A 184 11.05 -22.79 1.32
CA LYS A 184 9.74 -22.94 1.95
C LYS A 184 9.05 -21.62 2.30
N VAL A 185 9.78 -20.51 2.22
CA VAL A 185 9.25 -19.18 2.52
C VAL A 185 8.56 -18.61 1.30
N TRP A 186 7.26 -18.37 1.40
CA TRP A 186 6.47 -17.66 0.41
C TRP A 186 6.64 -16.15 0.53
N VAL A 187 6.30 -15.41 -0.52
CA VAL A 187 6.36 -13.96 -0.51
C VAL A 187 5.07 -13.37 -1.05
N ILE A 188 4.51 -12.38 -0.35
CA ILE A 188 3.57 -11.43 -0.91
C ILE A 188 4.36 -10.18 -1.30
N SER A 189 4.38 -9.88 -2.60
CA SER A 189 4.87 -8.62 -3.17
C SER A 189 3.66 -7.75 -3.46
N ASP A 190 3.37 -6.79 -2.58
CA ASP A 190 2.26 -5.84 -2.76
C ASP A 190 2.76 -4.66 -3.60
N GLU A 191 2.32 -4.63 -4.85
CA GLU A 191 2.76 -3.69 -5.89
C GLU A 191 1.66 -2.68 -6.25
N ILE A 192 0.72 -2.44 -5.32
CA ILE A 192 -0.48 -1.59 -5.55
C ILE A 192 -0.13 -0.16 -5.97
N TYR A 193 1.07 0.32 -5.66
CA TYR A 193 1.56 1.66 -5.99
C TYR A 193 2.48 1.70 -7.22
N GLU A 194 2.63 0.63 -8.00
CA GLU A 194 3.58 0.55 -9.12
C GLU A 194 3.48 1.73 -10.12
N TYR A 195 2.28 2.27 -10.36
CA TYR A 195 2.06 3.41 -11.26
C TYR A 195 2.28 4.78 -10.61
N ILE A 196 2.65 4.79 -9.33
CA ILE A 196 2.99 6.01 -8.59
C ILE A 196 4.45 5.88 -8.16
N SER A 197 5.34 6.04 -9.14
CA SER A 197 6.80 5.96 -9.02
C SER A 197 7.43 7.21 -9.61
N TYR A 198 8.35 7.85 -8.88
CA TYR A 198 8.94 9.16 -9.20
C TYR A 198 10.33 9.02 -9.82
N GLY A 199 10.40 8.40 -10.98
CA GLY A 199 11.64 8.31 -11.77
C GLY A 199 12.38 6.98 -11.67
N GLU A 200 12.15 6.18 -10.65
CA GLU A 200 12.72 4.84 -10.55
C GLU A 200 11.83 3.81 -11.24
N GLU A 201 12.43 2.86 -11.93
CA GLU A 201 11.71 1.75 -12.57
C GLU A 201 11.22 0.77 -11.49
N HIS A 202 9.91 0.49 -11.48
CA HIS A 202 9.35 -0.54 -10.61
C HIS A 202 9.81 -1.93 -11.06
N VAL A 203 10.29 -2.74 -10.13
CA VAL A 203 10.73 -4.13 -10.39
C VAL A 203 9.93 -5.09 -9.53
N SER A 204 9.24 -6.04 -10.16
CA SER A 204 8.52 -7.09 -9.46
C SER A 204 9.47 -8.17 -8.94
N MET A 205 9.34 -8.57 -7.67
CA MET A 205 10.18 -9.64 -7.10
C MET A 205 9.97 -10.99 -7.82
N ALA A 206 8.78 -11.25 -8.33
CA ALA A 206 8.48 -12.47 -9.09
C ALA A 206 9.25 -12.57 -10.41
N SER A 207 9.79 -11.45 -10.96
CA SER A 207 10.55 -11.44 -12.22
C SER A 207 11.96 -12.04 -12.08
N PHE A 208 12.46 -12.21 -10.86
CA PHE A 208 13.75 -12.85 -10.63
C PHE A 208 13.64 -14.35 -10.83
N GLU A 209 14.68 -14.94 -11.43
CA GLU A 209 14.76 -16.38 -11.68
C GLU A 209 14.51 -17.21 -10.42
N GLY A 210 13.58 -18.18 -10.51
CA GLY A 210 13.19 -19.08 -9.43
C GLY A 210 12.20 -18.47 -8.42
N MET A 211 11.82 -17.18 -8.56
CA MET A 211 10.91 -16.54 -7.61
C MET A 211 9.43 -16.66 -7.98
N LYS A 212 9.08 -16.73 -9.26
CA LYS A 212 7.68 -16.83 -9.72
C LYS A 212 6.90 -17.96 -9.01
N ASN A 213 7.56 -19.07 -8.70
CA ASN A 213 6.92 -20.26 -8.12
C ASN A 213 6.58 -20.15 -6.62
N ARG A 214 6.88 -19.02 -5.98
CA ARG A 214 6.62 -18.78 -4.55
C ARG A 214 6.37 -17.31 -4.18
N VAL A 215 6.20 -16.45 -5.19
CA VAL A 215 5.79 -15.07 -5.00
C VAL A 215 4.36 -14.92 -5.49
N ALA A 216 3.51 -14.35 -4.65
CA ALA A 216 2.23 -13.81 -5.05
C ALA A 216 2.40 -12.30 -5.30
N THR A 217 2.30 -11.89 -6.55
CA THR A 217 2.30 -10.47 -6.94
C THR A 217 0.89 -9.94 -6.81
N VAL A 218 0.68 -9.07 -5.83
CA VAL A 218 -0.62 -8.45 -5.54
C VAL A 218 -0.65 -7.06 -6.13
N ASN A 219 -1.75 -6.72 -6.79
CA ASN A 219 -1.96 -5.43 -7.40
C ASN A 219 -3.45 -5.05 -7.43
N GLY A 220 -3.78 -3.92 -8.03
CA GLY A 220 -5.17 -3.47 -8.15
C GLY A 220 -5.28 -2.07 -8.75
N LEU A 221 -6.50 -1.59 -8.85
CA LEU A 221 -6.81 -0.34 -9.54
C LEU A 221 -7.05 0.84 -8.58
N SER A 222 -7.05 0.56 -7.28
CA SER A 222 -7.41 1.54 -6.25
C SER A 222 -6.54 2.79 -6.27
N LYS A 223 -5.24 2.66 -6.56
CA LYS A 223 -4.28 3.77 -6.43
C LYS A 223 -3.95 4.39 -7.77
N GLY A 224 -3.43 3.62 -8.72
CA GLY A 224 -3.05 4.13 -10.03
C GLY A 224 -4.20 4.67 -10.88
N PHE A 225 -5.45 4.24 -10.61
CA PHE A 225 -6.63 4.66 -11.37
C PHE A 225 -7.71 5.36 -10.54
N ALA A 226 -7.39 5.78 -9.31
CA ALA A 226 -8.34 6.42 -8.40
C ALA A 226 -9.66 5.63 -8.26
N MET A 227 -9.56 4.32 -8.01
CA MET A 227 -10.70 3.39 -7.96
C MET A 227 -10.84 2.75 -6.57
N THR A 228 -10.57 3.47 -5.49
CA THR A 228 -10.64 2.93 -4.12
C THR A 228 -12.02 2.37 -3.79
N GLY A 229 -13.08 3.08 -4.15
CA GLY A 229 -14.49 2.71 -3.91
C GLY A 229 -15.01 1.57 -4.81
N TRP A 230 -14.37 1.29 -5.95
CA TRP A 230 -14.78 0.22 -6.87
C TRP A 230 -14.42 -1.18 -6.37
N ARG A 231 -13.48 -1.26 -5.43
CA ARG A 231 -13.05 -2.51 -4.79
C ARG A 231 -12.58 -3.58 -5.78
N ILE A 232 -11.66 -3.25 -6.68
CA ILE A 232 -11.00 -4.20 -7.57
C ILE A 232 -9.51 -4.29 -7.27
N GLY A 233 -9.08 -5.50 -6.90
CA GLY A 233 -7.70 -5.93 -6.82
C GLY A 233 -7.54 -7.27 -7.50
N PHE A 234 -6.31 -7.69 -7.70
CA PHE A 234 -5.99 -8.96 -8.30
C PHE A 234 -4.61 -9.45 -7.84
N MET A 235 -4.37 -10.73 -8.01
CA MET A 235 -3.05 -11.31 -7.82
C MET A 235 -2.68 -12.22 -8.98
N GLY A 236 -1.37 -12.32 -9.24
CA GLY A 236 -0.75 -13.40 -9.99
C GLY A 236 0.08 -14.26 -9.06
N ALA A 237 -0.14 -15.58 -9.04
CA ALA A 237 0.55 -16.51 -8.15
C ALA A 237 0.63 -17.91 -8.79
N PRO A 238 1.50 -18.83 -8.30
CA PRO A 238 1.47 -20.22 -8.76
C PRO A 238 0.07 -20.83 -8.65
N GLU A 239 -0.31 -21.65 -9.61
CA GLU A 239 -1.66 -22.26 -9.72
C GLU A 239 -2.15 -22.89 -8.42
N THR A 240 -1.26 -23.56 -7.68
CA THR A 240 -1.61 -24.21 -6.41
C THR A 240 -2.08 -23.20 -5.36
N LEU A 241 -1.39 -22.04 -5.27
CA LEU A 241 -1.79 -20.97 -4.36
C LEU A 241 -3.04 -20.24 -4.87
N ALA A 242 -3.13 -19.99 -6.18
CA ALA A 242 -4.29 -19.37 -6.79
C ALA A 242 -5.57 -20.19 -6.53
N LYS A 243 -5.53 -21.50 -6.72
CA LYS A 243 -6.66 -22.41 -6.39
C LYS A 243 -7.04 -22.40 -4.90
N ALA A 244 -6.06 -22.34 -4.00
CA ALA A 244 -6.34 -22.23 -2.56
C ALA A 244 -7.04 -20.90 -2.24
N CYS A 245 -6.56 -19.78 -2.79
CA CYS A 245 -7.16 -18.46 -2.64
C CYS A 245 -8.57 -18.39 -3.25
N GLU A 246 -8.78 -18.97 -4.43
CA GLU A 246 -10.11 -19.08 -5.04
C GLU A 246 -11.10 -19.82 -4.13
N LYS A 247 -10.69 -20.95 -3.56
CA LYS A 247 -11.51 -21.72 -2.60
C LYS A 247 -11.87 -20.89 -1.37
N ILE A 248 -10.93 -20.15 -0.80
CA ILE A 248 -11.16 -19.26 0.33
C ILE A 248 -12.13 -18.14 -0.08
N GLN A 249 -11.86 -17.44 -1.18
CA GLN A 249 -12.70 -16.36 -1.67
C GLN A 249 -14.14 -16.80 -1.93
N SER A 250 -14.33 -18.02 -2.45
CA SER A 250 -15.66 -18.58 -2.71
C SER A 250 -16.53 -18.69 -1.46
N GLN A 251 -15.92 -18.84 -0.26
CA GLN A 251 -16.64 -18.96 1.01
C GLN A 251 -16.90 -17.61 1.69
N PHE A 252 -16.14 -16.55 1.33
CA PHE A 252 -16.28 -15.24 1.96
C PHE A 252 -17.15 -14.27 1.14
N THR A 253 -16.84 -14.10 -0.15
CA THR A 253 -17.42 -13.04 -0.99
C THR A 253 -17.91 -13.53 -2.35
N SER A 254 -17.60 -14.77 -2.74
CA SER A 254 -17.70 -15.22 -4.14
C SER A 254 -16.80 -14.36 -5.05
N GLY A 255 -17.24 -13.94 -6.22
CA GLY A 255 -16.49 -13.03 -7.10
C GLY A 255 -16.58 -11.57 -6.67
N ALA A 256 -15.67 -10.74 -7.12
CA ALA A 256 -15.76 -9.29 -6.99
C ALA A 256 -16.92 -8.75 -7.85
N SER A 257 -17.42 -7.54 -7.52
CA SER A 257 -18.55 -6.91 -8.24
C SER A 257 -18.41 -7.01 -9.76
N SER A 258 -19.42 -7.57 -10.41
CA SER A 258 -19.46 -7.77 -11.88
C SER A 258 -19.30 -6.47 -12.65
N ILE A 259 -20.02 -5.42 -12.24
CA ILE A 259 -19.97 -4.09 -12.85
C ILE A 259 -18.58 -3.49 -12.69
N ALA A 260 -18.00 -3.59 -11.49
CA ALA A 260 -16.65 -3.11 -11.24
C ALA A 260 -15.59 -3.88 -12.07
N GLN A 261 -15.78 -5.18 -12.30
CA GLN A 261 -14.92 -5.96 -13.18
C GLN A 261 -15.03 -5.50 -14.65
N ARG A 262 -16.23 -5.14 -15.14
CA ARG A 262 -16.40 -4.60 -16.51
C ARG A 262 -15.67 -3.26 -16.66
N ALA A 263 -15.76 -2.38 -15.66
CA ALA A 263 -14.99 -1.12 -15.61
C ALA A 263 -13.47 -1.38 -15.57
N ALA A 264 -13.04 -2.38 -14.80
CA ALA A 264 -11.65 -2.72 -14.60
C ALA A 264 -10.92 -3.13 -15.90
N ILE A 265 -11.60 -3.80 -16.84
CA ILE A 265 -11.01 -4.17 -18.13
C ILE A 265 -10.47 -2.94 -18.86
N SER A 266 -11.24 -1.87 -18.92
CA SER A 266 -10.82 -0.62 -19.58
C SER A 266 -9.60 0.02 -18.88
N ALA A 267 -9.54 -0.03 -17.55
CA ALA A 267 -8.41 0.49 -16.78
C ALA A 267 -7.13 -0.33 -17.04
N VAL A 268 -7.22 -1.65 -16.94
CA VAL A 268 -6.08 -2.56 -17.12
C VAL A 268 -5.49 -2.47 -18.52
N LEU A 269 -6.35 -2.43 -19.54
CA LEU A 269 -5.92 -2.34 -20.95
C LEU A 269 -5.34 -0.95 -21.29
N ALA A 270 -5.81 0.12 -20.64
CA ALA A 270 -5.36 1.47 -20.93
C ALA A 270 -3.89 1.73 -20.53
N GLY A 271 -3.40 1.04 -19.50
CA GLY A 271 -2.05 1.24 -18.99
C GLY A 271 -1.84 2.55 -18.21
N PRO A 272 -0.62 2.79 -17.73
CA PRO A 272 -0.29 3.94 -16.88
C PRO A 272 -0.34 5.27 -17.63
N GLU A 273 -0.15 5.30 -18.95
CA GLU A 273 -0.08 6.54 -19.75
C GLU A 273 -1.40 7.33 -19.68
N LYS A 274 -2.54 6.64 -19.52
CA LYS A 274 -3.86 7.29 -19.42
C LYS A 274 -4.11 7.99 -18.09
N VAL A 275 -3.25 7.74 -17.10
CA VAL A 275 -3.33 8.31 -15.75
C VAL A 275 -2.04 9.04 -15.35
N ALA A 276 -1.13 9.27 -16.29
CA ALA A 276 0.15 9.94 -16.05
C ALA A 276 -0.01 11.34 -15.42
N TYR A 277 -1.08 12.06 -15.76
CA TYR A 277 -1.38 13.36 -15.17
C TYR A 277 -1.53 13.31 -13.63
N MET A 278 -1.99 12.19 -13.08
CA MET A 278 -2.06 12.01 -11.62
C MET A 278 -0.67 11.93 -10.99
N LEU A 279 0.27 11.27 -11.68
CA LEU A 279 1.67 11.19 -11.25
C LEU A 279 2.35 12.56 -11.31
N ASP A 280 2.07 13.35 -12.36
CA ASP A 280 2.58 14.71 -12.51
C ASP A 280 2.10 15.60 -11.35
N ASP A 281 0.81 15.56 -11.03
CA ASP A 281 0.22 16.28 -9.90
C ASP A 281 0.82 15.81 -8.57
N PHE A 282 0.95 14.50 -8.33
CA PHE A 282 1.59 14.00 -7.12
C PHE A 282 3.05 14.43 -7.00
N THR A 283 3.76 14.56 -8.11
CA THR A 283 5.15 15.07 -8.12
C THR A 283 5.22 16.52 -7.63
N ILE A 284 4.28 17.37 -8.07
CA ILE A 284 4.16 18.77 -7.62
C ILE A 284 3.80 18.80 -6.12
N ARG A 285 2.78 18.07 -5.73
CA ARG A 285 2.26 18.00 -4.35
C ARG A 285 3.27 17.47 -3.35
N LYS A 286 4.03 16.43 -3.72
CA LYS A 286 5.18 15.92 -2.97
C LYS A 286 6.17 17.05 -2.66
N LYS A 287 6.55 17.83 -3.67
CA LYS A 287 7.47 18.95 -3.53
C LYS A 287 6.91 20.03 -2.62
N ILE A 288 5.65 20.43 -2.80
CA ILE A 288 5.00 21.47 -1.98
C ILE A 288 5.07 21.13 -0.50
N LEU A 289 4.55 19.96 -0.12
CA LEU A 289 4.51 19.56 1.29
C LEU A 289 5.93 19.33 1.84
N GLY A 290 6.80 18.68 1.08
CA GLY A 290 8.18 18.41 1.47
C GLY A 290 8.97 19.70 1.71
N ASP A 291 8.90 20.69 0.80
CA ASP A 291 9.63 21.96 0.94
C ASP A 291 9.12 22.77 2.16
N ILE A 292 7.84 22.65 2.51
CA ILE A 292 7.31 23.28 3.72
C ILE A 292 7.83 22.58 4.97
N LEU A 293 7.72 21.25 5.03
CA LEU A 293 8.15 20.47 6.20
C LEU A 293 9.65 20.55 6.48
N LYS A 294 10.50 20.72 5.45
CA LYS A 294 11.95 20.97 5.59
C LYS A 294 12.27 22.25 6.39
N LYS A 295 11.33 23.19 6.52
CA LYS A 295 11.51 24.39 7.36
C LYS A 295 11.45 24.07 8.87
N ALA A 296 10.88 22.94 9.25
CA ALA A 296 10.85 22.47 10.63
C ALA A 296 12.21 21.82 10.97
N LYS A 297 13.05 22.52 11.73
CA LYS A 297 14.47 22.18 12.01
C LYS A 297 14.72 20.73 12.48
N TYR A 298 13.76 20.13 13.13
CA TYR A 298 13.92 18.82 13.78
C TYR A 298 13.06 17.71 13.16
N LEU A 299 12.41 17.98 11.99
CA LEU A 299 11.80 16.94 11.18
C LEU A 299 12.82 16.42 10.17
N ASN A 300 12.94 15.09 10.09
CA ASN A 300 13.81 14.46 9.11
C ASN A 300 13.01 13.47 8.27
N PHE A 301 13.20 13.49 6.98
CA PHE A 301 12.61 12.52 6.06
C PHE A 301 13.46 12.40 4.80
N ILE A 302 13.30 11.31 4.08
CA ILE A 302 13.83 11.13 2.73
C ILE A 302 12.72 11.42 1.72
N GLU A 303 13.12 11.89 0.55
CA GLU A 303 12.18 12.07 -0.57
C GLU A 303 11.59 10.70 -0.95
N PRO A 304 10.27 10.55 -1.00
CA PRO A 304 9.67 9.29 -1.41
C PRO A 304 9.94 9.01 -2.89
N GLU A 305 10.28 7.76 -3.18
CA GLU A 305 10.51 7.25 -4.53
C GLU A 305 9.20 6.81 -5.21
N GLY A 306 8.15 6.57 -4.40
CA GLY A 306 6.82 6.20 -4.89
C GLY A 306 5.70 6.44 -3.88
N ALA A 307 4.50 5.97 -4.19
CA ALA A 307 3.26 6.21 -3.44
C ALA A 307 2.95 7.71 -3.32
N PHE A 308 2.18 8.12 -2.31
CA PHE A 308 1.83 9.54 -2.08
C PHE A 308 1.89 9.88 -0.59
N TYR A 309 2.99 9.48 0.08
CA TYR A 309 3.21 9.71 1.50
C TYR A 309 4.58 10.30 1.78
N LEU A 310 4.64 11.21 2.76
CA LEU A 310 5.85 11.56 3.49
C LEU A 310 5.82 10.85 4.84
N PHE A 311 6.86 10.11 5.15
CA PHE A 311 7.05 9.44 6.43
C PHE A 311 8.20 10.09 7.17
N VAL A 312 7.86 10.86 8.19
CA VAL A 312 8.72 11.87 8.80
C VAL A 312 9.15 11.42 10.18
N ASP A 313 10.44 11.41 10.45
CA ASP A 313 10.98 11.26 11.79
C ASP A 313 10.71 12.53 12.61
N ALA A 314 9.84 12.41 13.59
CA ALA A 314 9.44 13.45 14.53
C ALA A 314 9.95 13.17 15.96
N SER A 315 10.81 12.16 16.14
CA SER A 315 11.30 11.72 17.46
C SER A 315 11.94 12.85 18.29
N SER A 316 12.57 13.82 17.62
CA SER A 316 13.15 14.99 18.26
C SER A 316 12.11 15.95 18.90
N TYR A 317 10.83 15.79 18.59
CA TYR A 317 9.74 16.56 19.23
C TYR A 317 9.14 15.85 20.44
N LEU A 318 9.49 14.59 20.67
CA LEU A 318 9.03 13.87 21.85
C LEU A 318 9.66 14.47 23.13
N ASN A 319 8.86 14.57 24.19
CA ASN A 319 9.24 15.13 25.49
C ASN A 319 8.33 14.55 26.59
N GLU A 320 8.38 15.09 27.81
CA GLU A 320 7.56 14.60 28.93
C GLU A 320 6.05 14.74 28.71
N THR A 321 5.59 15.72 27.94
CA THR A 321 4.19 15.95 27.59
C THR A 321 3.74 15.14 26.39
N TYR A 322 4.58 15.07 25.35
CA TYR A 322 4.33 14.34 24.09
C TYR A 322 5.25 13.14 24.03
N LYS A 323 4.82 12.01 24.57
CA LYS A 323 5.65 10.81 24.74
C LYS A 323 5.72 9.92 23.52
N THR A 324 4.72 9.99 22.65
CA THR A 324 4.54 9.14 21.47
C THR A 324 4.25 9.96 20.22
N ALA A 325 4.45 9.38 19.03
CA ALA A 325 4.02 10.04 17.81
C ALA A 325 2.49 10.21 17.75
N LEU A 326 1.73 9.37 18.44
CA LEU A 326 0.28 9.56 18.59
C LEU A 326 -0.03 10.88 19.32
N ASP A 327 0.69 11.22 20.39
CA ASP A 327 0.49 12.49 21.12
C ASP A 327 0.78 13.68 20.19
N LEU A 328 1.85 13.61 19.38
CA LEU A 328 2.15 14.64 18.39
C LEU A 328 1.06 14.73 17.31
N CYS A 329 0.54 13.60 16.82
CA CYS A 329 -0.56 13.58 15.86
C CYS A 329 -1.85 14.20 16.44
N MET A 330 -2.09 14.02 17.73
CA MET A 330 -3.23 14.66 18.42
C MET A 330 -3.04 16.17 18.50
N ALA A 331 -1.86 16.66 18.87
CA ALA A 331 -1.56 18.08 18.88
C ALA A 331 -1.67 18.71 17.46
N ILE A 332 -1.19 18.01 16.44
CA ILE A 332 -1.33 18.43 15.04
C ILE A 332 -2.82 18.45 14.62
N LEU A 333 -3.63 17.50 15.09
CA LEU A 333 -5.06 17.47 14.84
C LEU A 333 -5.78 18.65 15.50
N ASP A 334 -5.41 19.02 16.73
CA ASP A 334 -5.91 20.22 17.42
C ASP A 334 -5.51 21.50 16.66
N GLY A 335 -4.35 21.48 15.96
CA GLY A 335 -3.92 22.49 15.00
C GLY A 335 -4.65 22.45 13.64
N GLY A 336 -5.64 21.56 13.46
CA GLY A 336 -6.48 21.47 12.27
C GLY A 336 -5.92 20.60 11.15
N VAL A 337 -5.00 19.63 11.44
CA VAL A 337 -4.48 18.70 10.44
C VAL A 337 -4.49 17.27 10.97
N ALA A 338 -5.13 16.36 10.25
CA ALA A 338 -5.12 14.95 10.59
C ALA A 338 -3.94 14.21 9.92
N SER A 339 -3.21 13.41 10.70
CA SER A 339 -2.05 12.61 10.28
C SER A 339 -2.12 11.20 10.87
N VAL A 340 -1.13 10.35 10.62
CA VAL A 340 -1.11 8.98 11.16
C VAL A 340 0.21 8.71 11.86
N PRO A 341 0.18 8.27 13.14
CA PRO A 341 1.39 7.99 13.89
C PRO A 341 2.13 6.73 13.39
N GLY A 342 3.45 6.73 13.53
CA GLY A 342 4.35 5.68 13.06
C GLY A 342 4.16 4.34 13.74
N GLU A 343 3.70 4.34 14.97
CA GLU A 343 3.36 3.13 15.74
C GLU A 343 2.34 2.25 15.00
N ALA A 344 1.44 2.86 14.21
CA ALA A 344 0.49 2.13 13.36
C ALA A 344 1.18 1.33 12.25
N PHE A 345 2.41 1.67 11.90
CA PHE A 345 3.21 1.05 10.84
C PHE A 345 4.40 0.26 11.39
N GLY A 346 4.44 0.06 12.72
CA GLY A 346 5.49 -0.68 13.40
C GLY A 346 6.80 0.07 13.57
N LEU A 347 6.81 1.40 13.49
CA LEU A 347 7.99 2.23 13.69
C LEU A 347 7.66 3.48 14.52
N ASP A 348 8.12 3.51 15.77
CA ASP A 348 7.81 4.56 16.72
C ASP A 348 8.53 5.89 16.41
N GLY A 349 7.94 7.01 16.83
CA GLY A 349 8.52 8.35 16.67
C GLY A 349 8.37 8.96 15.27
N TYR A 350 7.70 8.28 14.35
CA TYR A 350 7.44 8.77 13.00
C TYR A 350 5.99 9.24 12.83
N ILE A 351 5.76 10.07 11.81
CA ILE A 351 4.42 10.52 11.42
C ILE A 351 4.28 10.38 9.90
N ARG A 352 3.17 9.80 9.44
CA ARG A 352 2.82 9.75 8.02
C ARG A 352 1.90 10.90 7.65
N PHE A 353 2.25 11.63 6.61
CA PHE A 353 1.41 12.62 5.92
C PHE A 353 1.14 12.14 4.49
N SER A 354 -0.13 12.09 4.10
CA SER A 354 -0.52 11.88 2.71
C SER A 354 -0.49 13.22 1.96
N TYR A 355 0.08 13.27 0.76
CA TYR A 355 -0.03 14.44 -0.11
C TYR A 355 -1.08 14.25 -1.24
N ALA A 356 -1.99 13.29 -1.08
CA ALA A 356 -3.17 13.15 -1.91
C ALA A 356 -4.26 14.14 -1.45
N ALA A 357 -4.00 15.44 -1.66
CA ALA A 357 -4.88 16.56 -1.36
C ALA A 357 -4.56 17.73 -2.31
N SER A 358 -5.45 18.72 -2.40
CA SER A 358 -5.21 19.90 -3.25
C SER A 358 -3.96 20.67 -2.80
N GLU A 359 -3.29 21.35 -3.73
CA GLU A 359 -2.11 22.18 -3.43
C GLU A 359 -2.39 23.24 -2.36
N GLU A 360 -3.59 23.86 -2.38
CA GLU A 360 -4.01 24.84 -1.39
C GLU A 360 -4.06 24.20 0.01
N ASN A 361 -4.71 23.04 0.12
CA ASN A 361 -4.80 22.32 1.39
C ASN A 361 -3.42 21.85 1.88
N LEU A 362 -2.52 21.43 0.99
CA LEU A 362 -1.16 21.04 1.37
C LEU A 362 -0.34 22.21 1.90
N LYS A 363 -0.45 23.41 1.29
CA LYS A 363 0.22 24.62 1.78
C LYS A 363 -0.30 24.98 3.18
N LYS A 364 -1.63 25.06 3.34
CA LYS A 364 -2.28 25.39 4.60
C LYS A 364 -1.98 24.35 5.70
N ALA A 365 -2.03 23.07 5.36
CA ALA A 365 -1.69 21.99 6.30
C ALA A 365 -0.23 22.05 6.73
N GLY A 366 0.71 22.23 5.80
CA GLY A 366 2.12 22.36 6.11
C GLY A 366 2.43 23.50 7.06
N GLU A 367 1.81 24.68 6.86
CA GLU A 367 1.95 25.84 7.75
C GLU A 367 1.41 25.54 9.15
N ARG A 368 0.24 24.90 9.26
CA ARG A 368 -0.37 24.49 10.55
C ARG A 368 0.50 23.48 11.28
N ILE A 369 1.05 22.47 10.58
CA ILE A 369 1.97 21.48 11.17
C ILE A 369 3.18 22.18 11.76
N ILE A 370 3.83 23.09 11.01
CA ILE A 370 5.00 23.83 11.50
C ILE A 370 4.66 24.67 12.70
N ALA A 371 3.56 25.43 12.68
CA ALA A 371 3.13 26.28 13.81
C ALA A 371 2.92 25.43 15.08
N THR A 372 2.28 24.28 14.97
CA THR A 372 2.07 23.35 16.09
C THR A 372 3.40 22.83 16.61
N LEU A 373 4.29 22.36 15.74
CA LEU A 373 5.59 21.80 16.15
C LEU A 373 6.51 22.86 16.79
N LEU A 374 6.46 24.10 16.35
CA LEU A 374 7.18 25.21 16.96
C LEU A 374 6.66 25.50 18.38
N SER A 375 5.35 25.48 18.59
CA SER A 375 4.77 25.67 19.94
C SER A 375 5.19 24.57 20.92
N ILE A 376 5.31 23.32 20.46
CA ILE A 376 5.77 22.19 21.28
C ILE A 376 7.24 22.36 21.72
N LYS A 377 8.08 22.96 20.89
CA LYS A 377 9.51 23.19 21.22
C LYS A 377 9.77 24.42 22.06
N SER A 378 8.83 25.37 22.09
CA SER A 378 8.95 26.61 22.88
C SER A 378 8.53 26.43 24.34
N ASN A 379 7.84 25.35 24.63
CA ASN A 379 7.42 24.90 25.96
C ASN A 379 8.34 23.78 26.47
#